data_6e41d719cd708e719b86a8ffdda7641c
#
_entry.id   6e41d719cd708e719b86a8ffdda7641c
#
_cell.length_a   1.000
_cell.length_b   1.000
_cell.length_c   1.000
_cell.angle_alpha   90.00
_cell.angle_beta   90.00
_cell.angle_gamma   90.00
#
_symmetry.space_group_name_H-M   'P 1'
#
loop_
_entity.id
_entity.type
_entity.pdbx_description
1 polymer ?
#
loop_
_entity_poly.entity_id
_entity_poly.type
_entity_poly.pdbx_seq_one_letter_code
_entity_poly.pdbx_strand_id
1 'polypeptide(L)'
;CGYTYDPEQSRDSISLICPICGSNKSEPYYCADQAKFKNPSFAPAKLWMKCISCHNLYAYNFPIQARSVINGHYTNNRSHTLPMLHHPSVYSDMFNNIKLHNSGSRYLEIGVGCGEMLACALEMGYQAEAVEICREDCENVSRILGVNIKCADFLEYETSKKYDVIVMGDVLEHVSEPVRALEKAYDMLAPDGILWLSTPNYESAFTRMNGFNDPMWNQMNHFTYFSFNGLKPMLDKIGFDVRRYDISNRYSGSMELILQKR
;
A
#
# COMPACT_ATOMS: atom_id res chain seq x y z
N CYS A 1 -14.70 -4.52 29.89
CA CYS A 1 -13.95 -4.51 28.63
C CYS A 1 -13.48 -5.92 28.35
N GLY A 2 -14.06 -6.58 27.34
CA GLY A 2 -13.75 -7.99 27.02
C GLY A 2 -12.58 -8.17 26.06
N TYR A 3 -11.52 -7.38 26.21
CA TYR A 3 -10.29 -7.58 25.43
C TYR A 3 -9.37 -8.54 26.20
N THR A 4 -9.05 -9.67 25.59
CA THR A 4 -8.03 -10.60 26.08
C THR A 4 -6.90 -10.65 25.07
N TYR A 5 -5.74 -10.17 25.48
CA TYR A 5 -4.50 -10.32 24.72
C TYR A 5 -3.92 -11.71 24.97
N ASP A 6 -3.66 -12.46 23.90
CA ASP A 6 -2.99 -13.76 23.99
C ASP A 6 -1.51 -13.61 23.65
N PRO A 7 -0.61 -13.64 24.64
CA PRO A 7 0.82 -13.48 24.41
C PRO A 7 1.44 -14.66 23.66
N GLU A 8 0.82 -15.84 23.63
CA GLU A 8 1.33 -17.00 22.92
C GLU A 8 1.17 -16.83 21.39
N GLN A 9 0.10 -16.20 20.93
CA GLN A 9 -0.11 -15.90 19.50
C GLN A 9 0.89 -14.87 18.96
N SER A 10 1.48 -14.04 19.81
CA SER A 10 2.40 -12.99 19.39
C SER A 10 3.87 -13.37 19.43
N ARG A 11 4.23 -14.48 20.09
CA ARG A 11 5.63 -14.88 20.27
C ARG A 11 6.31 -15.33 18.98
N ASP A 12 5.58 -15.96 18.07
CA ASP A 12 6.13 -16.53 16.84
C ASP A 12 6.47 -15.48 15.76
N SER A 13 6.08 -14.21 15.97
CA SER A 13 6.22 -13.15 14.97
C SER A 13 7.26 -12.08 15.31
N ILE A 14 8.02 -12.24 16.41
CA ILE A 14 9.01 -11.25 16.82
C ILE A 14 10.29 -11.42 16.01
N SER A 15 10.42 -10.65 14.94
CA SER A 15 11.65 -10.55 14.16
C SER A 15 12.30 -9.18 14.36
N LEU A 16 13.57 -9.16 14.79
CA LEU A 16 14.39 -7.94 14.79
C LEU A 16 14.93 -7.60 13.41
N ILE A 17 14.65 -8.46 12.41
CA ILE A 17 15.11 -8.26 11.05
C ILE A 17 14.16 -7.29 10.35
N CYS A 18 14.71 -6.20 9.83
CA CYS A 18 13.95 -5.25 9.04
C CYS A 18 13.40 -5.93 7.77
N PRO A 19 12.09 -5.96 7.54
CA PRO A 19 11.49 -6.64 6.39
C PRO A 19 11.80 -5.94 5.06
N ILE A 20 12.39 -4.74 5.12
CA ILE A 20 12.70 -3.92 3.95
C ILE A 20 14.13 -4.15 3.47
N CYS A 21 15.12 -4.16 4.38
CA CYS A 21 16.53 -4.28 3.98
C CYS A 21 17.29 -5.46 4.59
N GLY A 22 16.64 -6.29 5.40
CA GLY A 22 17.25 -7.45 6.06
C GLY A 22 18.20 -7.12 7.22
N SER A 23 18.36 -5.84 7.59
CA SER A 23 19.24 -5.44 8.70
C SER A 23 18.63 -5.79 10.04
N ASN A 24 19.48 -6.21 10.98
CA ASN A 24 19.14 -6.43 12.40
C ASN A 24 19.41 -5.20 13.29
N LYS A 25 19.75 -4.05 12.72
CA LYS A 25 20.03 -2.80 13.43
C LYS A 25 18.81 -1.91 13.41
N SER A 26 18.08 -1.90 14.51
CA SER A 26 16.86 -1.10 14.66
C SER A 26 16.74 -0.57 16.08
N GLU A 27 16.02 0.52 16.22
CA GLU A 27 15.72 1.17 17.48
C GLU A 27 14.21 1.39 17.64
N PRO A 28 13.64 1.35 18.88
CA PRO A 28 12.26 1.71 19.12
C PRO A 28 12.00 3.16 18.66
N TYR A 29 10.88 3.35 17.94
CA TYR A 29 10.49 4.66 17.44
C TYR A 29 9.22 5.19 18.09
N TYR A 30 8.14 4.40 18.09
CA TYR A 30 6.85 4.79 18.64
C TYR A 30 6.03 3.57 19.03
N CYS A 31 5.27 3.69 20.13
CA CYS A 31 4.33 2.67 20.56
C CYS A 31 2.88 3.20 20.44
N ALA A 32 2.16 2.71 19.44
CA ALA A 32 0.78 3.12 19.19
C ALA A 32 -0.21 2.29 20.01
N ASP A 33 -1.20 2.95 20.63
CA ASP A 33 -2.30 2.29 21.33
C ASP A 33 -3.29 1.69 20.32
N GLN A 34 -3.38 0.38 20.27
CA GLN A 34 -4.31 -0.39 19.44
C GLN A 34 -5.49 -0.99 20.24
N ALA A 35 -5.47 -0.89 21.56
CA ALA A 35 -6.52 -1.44 22.44
C ALA A 35 -7.91 -0.86 22.13
N LYS A 36 -7.96 0.38 21.63
CA LYS A 36 -9.19 1.05 21.25
C LYS A 36 -9.98 0.33 20.15
N PHE A 37 -9.32 -0.45 19.30
CA PHE A 37 -9.98 -1.19 18.21
C PHE A 37 -10.65 -2.49 18.69
N LYS A 38 -10.39 -2.93 19.92
CA LYS A 38 -10.99 -4.13 20.54
C LYS A 38 -10.89 -5.39 19.66
N ASN A 39 -9.84 -5.50 18.86
CA ASN A 39 -9.61 -6.66 18.01
C ASN A 39 -8.68 -7.65 18.74
N PRO A 40 -9.19 -8.87 19.12
CA PRO A 40 -8.40 -9.84 19.87
C PRO A 40 -7.25 -10.46 19.06
N SER A 41 -7.25 -10.31 17.74
CA SER A 41 -6.18 -10.82 16.87
C SER A 41 -4.91 -9.96 16.93
N PHE A 42 -4.95 -8.81 17.60
CA PHE A 42 -3.82 -7.89 17.65
C PHE A 42 -3.41 -7.59 19.09
N ALA A 43 -2.10 -7.40 19.28
CA ALA A 43 -1.58 -6.86 20.53
C ALA A 43 -2.21 -5.48 20.81
N PRO A 44 -2.51 -5.14 22.08
CA PRO A 44 -3.09 -3.84 22.44
C PRO A 44 -2.14 -2.67 22.17
N ALA A 45 -0.87 -2.94 21.95
CA ALA A 45 0.15 -1.97 21.62
C ALA A 45 0.91 -2.39 20.37
N LYS A 46 1.10 -1.47 19.43
CA LYS A 46 1.87 -1.66 18.21
C LYS A 46 3.18 -0.91 18.29
N LEU A 47 4.28 -1.66 18.42
CA LEU A 47 5.61 -1.06 18.49
C LEU A 47 6.19 -0.86 17.10
N TRP A 48 6.43 0.39 16.76
CA TRP A 48 7.16 0.78 15.55
C TRP A 48 8.66 0.84 15.83
N MET A 49 9.44 0.14 15.01
CA MET A 49 10.89 0.16 15.03
C MET A 49 11.40 0.97 13.84
N LYS A 50 12.41 1.80 14.06
CA LYS A 50 13.16 2.47 12.99
C LYS A 50 14.39 1.65 12.64
N CYS A 51 14.49 1.22 11.40
CA CYS A 51 15.71 0.60 10.91
C CYS A 51 16.81 1.64 10.73
N ILE A 52 17.97 1.43 11.38
CA ILE A 52 19.11 2.36 11.29
C ILE A 52 19.76 2.32 9.90
N SER A 53 19.65 1.17 9.20
CA SER A 53 20.30 0.97 7.90
C SER A 53 19.52 1.58 6.73
N CYS A 54 18.18 1.43 6.69
CA CYS A 54 17.36 1.95 5.59
C CYS A 54 16.44 3.09 5.98
N HIS A 55 16.45 3.49 7.25
CA HIS A 55 15.66 4.60 7.80
C HIS A 55 14.13 4.46 7.65
N ASN A 56 13.62 3.29 7.29
CA ASN A 56 12.18 3.05 7.23
C ASN A 56 11.69 2.43 8.54
N LEU A 57 10.38 2.51 8.78
CA LEU A 57 9.73 1.94 9.97
C LEU A 57 9.08 0.61 9.64
N TYR A 58 9.05 -0.27 10.64
CA TYR A 58 8.27 -1.51 10.58
C TYR A 58 7.63 -1.83 11.93
N ALA A 59 6.51 -2.52 11.90
CA ALA A 59 5.81 -2.98 13.09
C ALA A 59 6.48 -4.24 13.64
N TYR A 60 7.01 -4.15 14.87
CA TYR A 60 7.84 -5.19 15.50
C TYR A 60 7.04 -6.39 16.02
N ASN A 61 5.96 -6.11 16.74
CA ASN A 61 5.18 -7.12 17.45
C ASN A 61 3.82 -7.38 16.80
N PHE A 62 3.71 -7.20 15.50
CA PHE A 62 2.47 -7.39 14.78
C PHE A 62 2.54 -8.66 13.93
N PRO A 63 1.50 -9.51 13.94
CA PRO A 63 1.47 -10.68 13.08
C PRO A 63 1.45 -10.24 11.61
N ILE A 64 2.47 -10.66 10.86
CA ILE A 64 2.64 -10.31 9.45
C ILE A 64 1.74 -11.20 8.55
N GLN A 65 0.79 -11.92 9.11
CA GLN A 65 -0.18 -12.66 8.30
C GLN A 65 -1.28 -11.72 7.79
N ALA A 66 -0.93 -11.00 6.72
CA ALA A 66 -1.75 -9.95 6.13
C ALA A 66 -3.21 -10.35 5.82
N ARG A 67 -3.44 -11.60 5.41
CA ARG A 67 -4.79 -12.09 5.02
C ARG A 67 -5.83 -11.98 6.11
N SER A 68 -5.49 -12.28 7.37
CA SER A 68 -6.45 -12.22 8.47
C SER A 68 -6.77 -10.77 8.88
N VAL A 69 -5.82 -9.87 8.69
CA VAL A 69 -5.94 -8.45 9.05
C VAL A 69 -6.83 -7.72 8.06
N ILE A 70 -6.57 -7.93 6.78
CA ILE A 70 -7.31 -7.28 5.69
C ILE A 70 -8.75 -7.78 5.67
N ASN A 71 -8.96 -9.10 5.72
CA ASN A 71 -10.32 -9.68 5.74
C ASN A 71 -11.15 -9.27 6.95
N GLY A 72 -10.54 -9.06 8.12
CA GLY A 72 -11.27 -8.63 9.32
C GLY A 72 -11.65 -7.15 9.35
N HIS A 73 -11.02 -6.31 8.54
CA HIS A 73 -11.22 -4.86 8.57
C HIS A 73 -12.28 -4.37 7.58
N TYR A 74 -12.50 -5.11 6.49
CA TYR A 74 -13.37 -4.69 5.39
C TYR A 74 -14.78 -5.35 5.40
N THR A 75 -15.05 -6.31 6.28
CA THR A 75 -16.30 -7.09 6.28
C THR A 75 -17.52 -6.41 6.90
N ASN A 76 -17.40 -5.19 7.42
CA ASN A 76 -18.54 -4.53 8.06
C ASN A 76 -19.10 -3.38 7.18
N ASN A 77 -20.23 -3.68 6.50
CA ASN A 77 -21.19 -2.72 5.93
C ASN A 77 -20.79 -1.99 4.64
N ARG A 78 -20.24 -2.67 3.63
CA ARG A 78 -20.22 -2.06 2.29
C ARG A 78 -21.57 -2.23 1.60
N SER A 79 -22.22 -1.12 1.29
CA SER A 79 -23.50 -1.07 0.56
C SER A 79 -23.30 -1.54 -0.90
N HIS A 80 -24.42 -1.87 -1.58
CA HIS A 80 -24.40 -2.22 -3.02
C HIS A 80 -23.91 -1.10 -3.93
N THR A 81 -23.66 0.09 -3.39
CA THR A 81 -23.04 1.24 -4.03
C THR A 81 -21.68 1.50 -3.39
N LEU A 82 -20.65 1.65 -4.21
CA LEU A 82 -19.33 2.03 -3.71
C LEU A 82 -19.36 3.49 -3.26
N PRO A 83 -19.01 3.79 -1.99
CA PRO A 83 -18.91 5.18 -1.57
C PRO A 83 -17.70 5.82 -2.27
N MET A 84 -17.93 6.94 -2.94
CA MET A 84 -16.81 7.76 -3.43
C MET A 84 -16.12 8.43 -2.24
N LEU A 85 -14.84 8.17 -2.08
CA LEU A 85 -14.02 8.73 -1.00
C LEU A 85 -13.42 10.07 -1.40
N HIS A 86 -13.13 10.25 -2.70
CA HIS A 86 -12.49 11.44 -3.22
C HIS A 86 -13.19 11.97 -4.46
N HIS A 87 -13.02 13.26 -4.72
CA HIS A 87 -13.54 13.86 -5.93
C HIS A 87 -12.83 13.31 -7.18
N PRO A 88 -13.54 12.99 -8.28
CA PRO A 88 -12.94 12.41 -9.49
C PRO A 88 -11.77 13.20 -10.08
N SER A 89 -11.72 14.54 -9.90
CA SER A 89 -10.62 15.37 -10.36
C SER A 89 -9.26 14.97 -9.79
N VAL A 90 -9.23 14.45 -8.56
CA VAL A 90 -7.99 13.99 -7.90
C VAL A 90 -7.35 12.86 -8.72
N TYR A 91 -8.14 11.91 -9.16
CA TYR A 91 -7.67 10.78 -9.98
C TYR A 91 -7.39 11.21 -11.42
N SER A 92 -8.21 12.10 -11.98
CA SER A 92 -7.99 12.66 -13.32
C SER A 92 -6.66 13.38 -13.42
N ASP A 93 -6.30 14.20 -12.42
CA ASP A 93 -5.00 14.88 -12.37
C ASP A 93 -3.84 13.88 -12.25
N MET A 94 -4.01 12.83 -11.44
CA MET A 94 -3.04 11.74 -11.34
C MET A 94 -2.82 11.08 -12.70
N PHE A 95 -3.87 10.68 -13.42
CA PHE A 95 -3.76 10.03 -14.73
C PHE A 95 -3.21 10.98 -15.80
N ASN A 96 -3.51 12.26 -15.75
CA ASN A 96 -2.91 13.25 -16.64
C ASN A 96 -1.40 13.32 -16.43
N ASN A 97 -0.93 13.30 -15.18
CA ASN A 97 0.49 13.24 -14.86
C ASN A 97 1.13 11.93 -15.34
N ILE A 98 0.46 10.79 -15.19
CA ILE A 98 0.91 9.49 -15.71
C ILE A 98 1.09 9.56 -17.23
N LYS A 99 0.12 10.11 -17.96
CA LYS A 99 0.14 10.23 -19.44
C LYS A 99 1.29 11.11 -19.95
N LEU A 100 1.83 12.02 -19.16
CA LEU A 100 3.02 12.80 -19.53
C LEU A 100 4.29 11.93 -19.61
N HIS A 101 4.30 10.76 -18.95
CA HIS A 101 5.46 9.89 -18.90
C HIS A 101 5.29 8.59 -19.68
N ASN A 102 4.05 8.13 -19.89
CA ASN A 102 3.76 6.92 -20.66
C ASN A 102 2.38 7.06 -21.34
N SER A 103 2.34 6.83 -22.65
CA SER A 103 1.12 6.91 -23.47
C SER A 103 0.48 5.54 -23.74
N GLY A 104 1.03 4.46 -23.21
CA GLY A 104 0.49 3.10 -23.35
C GLY A 104 -0.84 2.93 -22.63
N SER A 105 -1.60 1.93 -23.01
CA SER A 105 -2.97 1.73 -22.51
C SER A 105 -3.15 0.49 -21.64
N ARG A 106 -2.17 -0.42 -21.57
CA ARG A 106 -2.27 -1.64 -20.75
C ARG A 106 -2.04 -1.29 -19.28
N TYR A 107 -3.09 -1.41 -18.50
CA TYR A 107 -3.13 -0.93 -17.12
C TYR A 107 -3.40 -2.07 -16.14
N LEU A 108 -2.68 -2.10 -15.04
CA LEU A 108 -2.93 -2.97 -13.90
C LEU A 108 -3.07 -2.15 -12.63
N GLU A 109 -4.16 -2.34 -11.90
CA GLU A 109 -4.32 -1.83 -10.54
C GLU A 109 -4.08 -2.93 -9.51
N ILE A 110 -3.23 -2.65 -8.54
CA ILE A 110 -2.96 -3.53 -7.40
C ILE A 110 -3.64 -2.90 -6.18
N GLY A 111 -4.64 -3.63 -5.64
CA GLY A 111 -5.47 -3.10 -4.55
C GLY A 111 -6.51 -2.11 -5.05
N VAL A 112 -7.71 -2.59 -5.39
CA VAL A 112 -8.76 -1.73 -6.00
C VAL A 112 -9.57 -0.94 -4.98
N GLY A 113 -9.60 -1.38 -3.72
CA GLY A 113 -10.43 -0.75 -2.69
C GLY A 113 -11.89 -0.57 -3.14
N CYS A 114 -12.38 0.67 -3.17
CA CYS A 114 -13.73 0.99 -3.66
C CYS A 114 -13.82 1.18 -5.19
N GLY A 115 -12.73 1.00 -5.94
CA GLY A 115 -12.73 1.01 -7.41
C GLY A 115 -12.69 2.38 -8.07
N GLU A 116 -12.43 3.46 -7.33
CA GLU A 116 -12.44 4.83 -7.88
C GLU A 116 -11.34 5.06 -8.91
N MET A 117 -10.11 4.62 -8.63
CA MET A 117 -9.00 4.74 -9.57
C MET A 117 -9.25 3.88 -10.82
N LEU A 118 -9.76 2.64 -10.63
CA LEU A 118 -10.10 1.75 -11.73
C LEU A 118 -11.19 2.35 -12.63
N ALA A 119 -12.23 2.95 -12.03
CA ALA A 119 -13.27 3.65 -12.77
C ALA A 119 -12.69 4.81 -13.58
N CYS A 120 -11.82 5.63 -12.98
CA CYS A 120 -11.17 6.72 -13.68
C CYS A 120 -10.25 6.21 -14.80
N ALA A 121 -9.52 5.11 -14.60
CA ALA A 121 -8.70 4.48 -15.64
C ALA A 121 -9.53 4.09 -16.86
N LEU A 122 -10.71 3.50 -16.64
CA LEU A 122 -11.65 3.14 -17.72
C LEU A 122 -12.12 4.37 -18.49
N GLU A 123 -12.56 5.42 -17.79
CA GLU A 123 -12.99 6.70 -18.39
C GLU A 123 -11.84 7.36 -19.18
N MET A 124 -10.60 7.20 -18.74
CA MET A 124 -9.40 7.70 -19.41
C MET A 124 -8.93 6.82 -20.59
N GLY A 125 -9.65 5.74 -20.89
CA GLY A 125 -9.41 4.86 -22.04
C GLY A 125 -8.36 3.78 -21.85
N TYR A 126 -8.01 3.42 -20.60
CA TYR A 126 -7.10 2.31 -20.33
C TYR A 126 -7.76 0.95 -20.53
N GLN A 127 -6.99 -0.02 -21.01
CA GLN A 127 -7.35 -1.43 -20.99
C GLN A 127 -7.01 -1.98 -19.59
N ALA A 128 -7.95 -1.83 -18.68
CA ALA A 128 -7.70 -2.01 -17.25
C ALA A 128 -7.95 -3.44 -16.80
N GLU A 129 -6.99 -3.95 -16.04
CA GLU A 129 -7.08 -5.17 -15.24
C GLU A 129 -6.74 -4.84 -13.78
N ALA A 130 -7.14 -5.70 -12.86
CA ALA A 130 -6.84 -5.47 -11.45
C ALA A 130 -6.61 -6.78 -10.67
N VAL A 131 -5.86 -6.65 -9.56
CA VAL A 131 -5.65 -7.70 -8.56
C VAL A 131 -6.06 -7.14 -7.21
N GLU A 132 -6.90 -7.86 -6.49
CA GLU A 132 -7.40 -7.46 -5.17
C GLU A 132 -7.45 -8.70 -4.25
N ILE A 133 -7.02 -8.54 -3.01
CA ILE A 133 -7.00 -9.63 -2.03
C ILE A 133 -8.36 -9.83 -1.35
N CYS A 134 -9.15 -8.75 -1.21
CA CYS A 134 -10.46 -8.78 -0.58
C CYS A 134 -11.50 -9.30 -1.57
N ARG A 135 -12.07 -10.47 -1.28
CA ARG A 135 -13.08 -11.10 -2.15
C ARG A 135 -14.31 -10.22 -2.35
N GLU A 136 -14.78 -9.55 -1.30
CA GLU A 136 -15.96 -8.70 -1.35
C GLU A 136 -15.74 -7.50 -2.29
N ASP A 137 -14.56 -6.87 -2.23
CA ASP A 137 -14.18 -5.78 -3.13
C ASP A 137 -14.05 -6.27 -4.57
N CYS A 138 -13.43 -7.45 -4.79
CA CYS A 138 -13.38 -8.08 -6.13
C CYS A 138 -14.77 -8.23 -6.74
N GLU A 139 -15.70 -8.81 -5.99
CA GLU A 139 -17.07 -9.11 -6.47
C GLU A 139 -17.86 -7.81 -6.72
N ASN A 140 -17.80 -6.86 -5.78
CA ASN A 140 -18.54 -5.59 -5.87
C ASN A 140 -18.03 -4.70 -7.01
N VAL A 141 -16.73 -4.48 -7.08
CA VAL A 141 -16.14 -3.60 -8.10
C VAL A 141 -16.28 -4.23 -9.48
N SER A 142 -16.01 -5.54 -9.62
CA SER A 142 -16.19 -6.27 -10.89
C SER A 142 -17.63 -6.17 -11.40
N ARG A 143 -18.61 -6.35 -10.51
CA ARG A 143 -20.04 -6.26 -10.86
C ARG A 143 -20.45 -4.85 -11.29
N ILE A 144 -19.91 -3.81 -10.63
CA ILE A 144 -20.30 -2.42 -10.90
C ILE A 144 -19.62 -1.88 -12.15
N LEU A 145 -18.32 -2.15 -12.32
CA LEU A 145 -17.53 -1.61 -13.43
C LEU A 145 -17.47 -2.54 -14.66
N GLY A 146 -17.92 -3.77 -14.56
CA GLY A 146 -17.85 -4.75 -15.65
C GLY A 146 -16.43 -5.19 -15.99
N VAL A 147 -15.48 -5.05 -15.05
CA VAL A 147 -14.05 -5.38 -15.23
C VAL A 147 -13.72 -6.69 -14.52
N ASN A 148 -12.89 -7.50 -15.16
CA ASN A 148 -12.40 -8.73 -14.52
C ASN A 148 -11.30 -8.39 -13.50
N ILE A 149 -11.60 -8.59 -12.21
CA ILE A 149 -10.66 -8.40 -11.11
C ILE A 149 -10.20 -9.78 -10.64
N LYS A 150 -8.88 -9.98 -10.61
CA LYS A 150 -8.31 -11.20 -10.06
C LYS A 150 -8.30 -11.15 -8.54
N CYS A 151 -9.11 -12.00 -7.91
CA CYS A 151 -9.13 -12.11 -6.44
C CYS A 151 -7.95 -12.97 -5.98
N ALA A 152 -6.85 -12.33 -5.61
CA ALA A 152 -5.61 -12.98 -5.19
C ALA A 152 -4.74 -12.03 -4.35
N ASP A 153 -3.86 -12.61 -3.54
CA ASP A 153 -2.72 -11.87 -3.01
C ASP A 153 -1.79 -11.50 -4.16
N PHE A 154 -1.41 -10.22 -4.25
CA PHE A 154 -0.51 -9.76 -5.32
C PHE A 154 0.83 -10.51 -5.33
N LEU A 155 1.37 -10.85 -4.16
CA LEU A 155 2.62 -11.60 -4.08
C LEU A 155 2.52 -13.01 -4.69
N GLU A 156 1.32 -13.59 -4.72
CA GLU A 156 1.03 -14.91 -5.29
C GLU A 156 0.42 -14.86 -6.71
N TYR A 157 0.08 -13.65 -7.19
CA TYR A 157 -0.50 -13.48 -8.52
C TYR A 157 0.53 -13.69 -9.61
N GLU A 158 0.27 -14.58 -10.55
CA GLU A 158 1.15 -14.88 -11.68
C GLU A 158 0.50 -14.51 -13.02
N THR A 159 1.28 -13.88 -13.89
CA THR A 159 0.88 -13.54 -15.26
C THR A 159 2.11 -13.37 -16.15
N SER A 160 1.96 -13.72 -17.44
CA SER A 160 2.97 -13.42 -18.47
C SER A 160 2.75 -12.06 -19.14
N LYS A 161 1.66 -11.37 -18.82
CA LYS A 161 1.33 -10.06 -19.39
C LYS A 161 2.32 -9.00 -18.93
N LYS A 162 2.52 -7.99 -19.78
CA LYS A 162 3.29 -6.79 -19.46
C LYS A 162 2.38 -5.58 -19.56
N TYR A 163 2.54 -4.66 -18.62
CA TYR A 163 1.70 -3.47 -18.49
C TYR A 163 2.51 -2.21 -18.77
N ASP A 164 1.87 -1.24 -19.40
CA ASP A 164 2.45 0.08 -19.65
C ASP A 164 2.39 0.93 -18.38
N VAL A 165 1.32 0.75 -17.62
CA VAL A 165 1.06 1.45 -16.36
C VAL A 165 0.64 0.44 -15.30
N ILE A 166 1.32 0.45 -14.17
CA ILE A 166 0.89 -0.24 -12.94
C ILE A 166 0.60 0.84 -11.90
N VAL A 167 -0.50 0.67 -11.17
CA VAL A 167 -0.88 1.56 -10.05
C VAL A 167 -0.92 0.76 -8.76
N MET A 168 -0.29 1.30 -7.73
CA MET A 168 -0.27 0.76 -6.37
C MET A 168 -0.56 1.92 -5.41
N GLY A 169 -1.83 2.14 -5.12
CA GLY A 169 -2.29 3.25 -4.28
C GLY A 169 -2.56 2.82 -2.85
N ASP A 170 -1.69 3.22 -1.92
CA ASP A 170 -1.80 2.90 -0.49
C ASP A 170 -1.91 1.38 -0.25
N VAL A 171 -1.02 0.61 -0.88
CA VAL A 171 -0.92 -0.86 -0.79
C VAL A 171 0.41 -1.29 -0.18
N LEU A 172 1.50 -0.59 -0.47
CA LEU A 172 2.85 -1.03 -0.11
C LEU A 172 3.05 -1.19 1.40
N GLU A 173 2.41 -0.34 2.20
CA GLU A 173 2.45 -0.39 3.66
C GLU A 173 1.68 -1.58 4.26
N HIS A 174 0.82 -2.22 3.47
CA HIS A 174 0.00 -3.37 3.88
C HIS A 174 0.61 -4.72 3.53
N VAL A 175 1.61 -4.76 2.65
CA VAL A 175 2.21 -6.03 2.24
C VAL A 175 3.32 -6.47 3.20
N SER A 176 3.43 -7.79 3.40
CA SER A 176 4.44 -8.37 4.28
C SER A 176 5.86 -8.27 3.72
N GLU A 177 6.00 -8.29 2.39
CA GLU A 177 7.27 -8.28 1.67
C GLU A 177 7.30 -7.12 0.65
N PRO A 178 7.43 -5.85 1.12
CA PRO A 178 7.29 -4.68 0.24
C PRO A 178 8.34 -4.61 -0.87
N VAL A 179 9.54 -5.11 -0.63
CA VAL A 179 10.60 -5.15 -1.65
C VAL A 179 10.21 -6.12 -2.77
N ARG A 180 9.77 -7.33 -2.41
CA ARG A 180 9.30 -8.34 -3.38
C ARG A 180 8.11 -7.84 -4.18
N ALA A 181 7.20 -7.08 -3.54
CA ALA A 181 6.06 -6.47 -4.24
C ALA A 181 6.53 -5.47 -5.31
N LEU A 182 7.51 -4.63 -4.99
CA LEU A 182 8.06 -3.66 -5.93
C LEU A 182 8.88 -4.33 -7.05
N GLU A 183 9.69 -5.35 -6.74
CA GLU A 183 10.42 -6.16 -7.73
C GLU A 183 9.44 -6.85 -8.70
N LYS A 184 8.35 -7.43 -8.16
CA LYS A 184 7.31 -8.06 -8.96
C LYS A 184 6.59 -7.06 -9.87
N ALA A 185 6.24 -5.88 -9.35
CA ALA A 185 5.66 -4.81 -10.16
C ALA A 185 6.63 -4.37 -11.27
N TYR A 186 7.93 -4.23 -10.96
CA TYR A 186 8.96 -3.93 -11.94
C TYR A 186 9.02 -4.98 -13.05
N ASP A 187 9.02 -6.26 -12.70
CA ASP A 187 9.05 -7.35 -13.67
C ASP A 187 7.81 -7.38 -14.57
N MET A 188 6.66 -7.02 -14.04
CA MET A 188 5.40 -6.96 -14.80
C MET A 188 5.30 -5.74 -15.72
N LEU A 189 6.11 -4.71 -15.55
CA LEU A 189 6.15 -3.56 -16.45
C LEU A 189 6.77 -3.92 -17.80
N ALA A 190 6.19 -3.34 -18.86
CA ALA A 190 6.79 -3.29 -20.19
C ALA A 190 8.08 -2.43 -20.17
N PRO A 191 8.93 -2.51 -21.21
CA PRO A 191 9.98 -1.49 -21.40
C PRO A 191 9.40 -0.08 -21.34
N ASP A 192 10.08 0.84 -20.66
CA ASP A 192 9.63 2.21 -20.41
C ASP A 192 8.29 2.33 -19.66
N GLY A 193 7.75 1.23 -19.14
CA GLY A 193 6.54 1.21 -18.33
C GLY A 193 6.72 1.96 -17.02
N ILE A 194 5.64 2.43 -16.44
CA ILE A 194 5.66 3.18 -15.20
C ILE A 194 4.85 2.50 -14.10
N LEU A 195 5.35 2.61 -12.88
CA LEU A 195 4.60 2.36 -11.65
C LEU A 195 4.24 3.71 -11.02
N TRP A 196 2.93 3.97 -10.87
CA TRP A 196 2.48 5.02 -9.95
C TRP A 196 2.30 4.39 -8.57
N LEU A 197 2.99 4.94 -7.57
CA LEU A 197 3.02 4.44 -6.20
C LEU A 197 2.60 5.54 -5.24
N SER A 198 1.61 5.26 -4.39
CA SER A 198 1.27 6.08 -3.24
C SER A 198 1.46 5.28 -1.95
N THR A 199 2.02 5.95 -0.92
CA THR A 199 2.18 5.38 0.42
C THR A 199 2.39 6.49 1.46
N PRO A 200 2.03 6.29 2.74
CA PRO A 200 2.31 7.25 3.79
C PRO A 200 3.82 7.54 3.92
N ASN A 201 4.16 8.82 4.07
CA ASN A 201 5.52 9.29 4.34
C ASN A 201 5.62 9.75 5.80
N TYR A 202 6.16 8.92 6.68
CA TYR A 202 6.25 9.24 8.10
C TYR A 202 7.19 10.41 8.42
N GLU A 203 8.07 10.80 7.49
CA GLU A 203 8.92 12.00 7.59
C GLU A 203 8.33 13.23 6.87
N SER A 204 7.07 13.17 6.41
CA SER A 204 6.43 14.31 5.78
C SER A 204 6.34 15.51 6.74
N ALA A 205 6.25 16.71 6.18
CA ALA A 205 6.04 17.91 6.99
C ALA A 205 4.70 17.84 7.77
N PHE A 206 3.66 17.29 7.15
CA PHE A 206 2.35 17.11 7.78
C PHE A 206 2.39 16.15 8.97
N THR A 207 3.05 14.99 8.82
CA THR A 207 3.24 14.04 9.92
C THR A 207 4.05 14.67 11.06
N ARG A 208 5.10 15.44 10.73
CA ARG A 208 5.86 16.15 11.75
C ARG A 208 5.05 17.24 12.48
N MET A 209 4.15 17.94 11.77
CA MET A 209 3.25 18.92 12.39
C MET A 209 2.26 18.27 13.37
N ASN A 210 1.73 17.10 13.01
CA ASN A 210 0.79 16.36 13.83
C ASN A 210 1.49 15.54 14.93
N GLY A 211 2.77 15.21 14.74
CA GLY A 211 3.54 14.34 15.64
C GLY A 211 2.87 12.98 15.79
N PHE A 212 2.82 12.46 17.00
CA PHE A 212 2.19 11.18 17.28
C PHE A 212 0.64 11.21 17.35
N ASN A 213 0.04 12.38 17.14
CA ASN A 213 -1.40 12.51 16.93
C ASN A 213 -1.81 12.28 15.47
N ASP A 214 -0.86 12.09 14.55
CA ASP A 214 -1.16 11.84 13.16
C ASP A 214 -2.01 10.56 13.00
N PRO A 215 -3.11 10.61 12.21
CA PRO A 215 -3.98 9.45 12.00
C PRO A 215 -3.28 8.21 11.45
N MET A 216 -2.14 8.35 10.77
CA MET A 216 -1.37 7.23 10.24
C MET A 216 -0.98 6.23 11.35
N TRP A 217 -0.67 6.68 12.57
CA TRP A 217 -0.30 5.81 13.69
C TRP A 217 -1.43 4.92 14.19
N ASN A 218 -2.66 5.22 13.78
CA ASN A 218 -3.87 4.51 14.17
C ASN A 218 -4.31 3.43 13.18
N GLN A 219 -3.54 3.18 12.13
CA GLN A 219 -3.87 2.15 11.14
C GLN A 219 -3.40 0.77 11.62
N MET A 220 -4.36 -0.14 11.87
CA MET A 220 -4.03 -1.48 12.36
C MET A 220 -3.32 -2.33 11.30
N ASN A 221 -3.70 -2.17 10.04
CA ASN A 221 -3.27 -2.98 8.92
C ASN A 221 -2.02 -2.45 8.19
N HIS A 222 -1.37 -1.40 8.70
CA HIS A 222 -0.07 -0.95 8.19
C HIS A 222 1.06 -1.71 8.90
N PHE A 223 1.98 -2.30 8.16
CA PHE A 223 3.12 -3.06 8.69
C PHE A 223 4.44 -2.31 8.53
N THR A 224 4.51 -1.43 7.52
CA THR A 224 5.70 -0.63 7.22
C THR A 224 5.29 0.82 6.98
N TYR A 225 6.21 1.74 7.30
CA TYR A 225 6.12 3.13 6.87
C TYR A 225 7.43 3.56 6.25
N PHE A 226 7.32 4.27 5.15
CA PHE A 226 8.46 4.72 4.38
C PHE A 226 8.72 6.21 4.62
N SER A 227 9.97 6.62 4.44
CA SER A 227 10.29 7.99 4.07
C SER A 227 10.78 8.01 2.62
N PHE A 228 10.71 9.15 1.95
CA PHE A 228 11.25 9.24 0.59
C PHE A 228 12.74 8.90 0.55
N ASN A 229 13.50 9.39 1.54
CA ASN A 229 14.94 9.14 1.66
C ASN A 229 15.26 7.65 1.91
N GLY A 230 14.40 6.92 2.61
CA GLY A 230 14.56 5.49 2.85
C GLY A 230 14.05 4.63 1.68
N LEU A 231 13.03 5.09 0.96
CA LEU A 231 12.43 4.37 -0.16
C LEU A 231 13.27 4.50 -1.45
N LYS A 232 13.76 5.70 -1.74
CA LYS A 232 14.48 5.98 -2.99
C LYS A 232 15.69 5.06 -3.25
N PRO A 233 16.61 4.79 -2.29
CA PRO A 233 17.72 3.86 -2.54
C PRO A 233 17.27 2.44 -2.90
N MET A 234 16.14 1.99 -2.36
CA MET A 234 15.57 0.70 -2.69
C MET A 234 14.99 0.69 -4.11
N LEU A 235 14.28 1.74 -4.50
CA LEU A 235 13.77 1.91 -5.86
C LEU A 235 14.89 1.93 -6.89
N ASP A 236 15.98 2.67 -6.61
CA ASP A 236 17.17 2.73 -7.47
C ASP A 236 17.82 1.34 -7.66
N LYS A 237 17.89 0.55 -6.56
CA LYS A 237 18.45 -0.80 -6.57
C LYS A 237 17.62 -1.78 -7.40
N ILE A 238 16.28 -1.66 -7.36
CA ILE A 238 15.35 -2.46 -8.17
C ILE A 238 15.50 -2.11 -9.67
N GLY A 239 15.83 -0.86 -9.98
CA GLY A 239 15.98 -0.37 -11.35
C GLY A 239 14.98 0.71 -11.75
N PHE A 240 14.24 1.27 -10.79
CA PHE A 240 13.34 2.39 -11.07
C PHE A 240 14.07 3.73 -11.14
N ASP A 241 13.64 4.59 -12.06
CA ASP A 241 13.91 6.02 -12.04
C ASP A 241 12.70 6.76 -11.44
N VAL A 242 12.93 7.59 -10.42
CA VAL A 242 11.90 8.48 -9.88
C VAL A 242 11.75 9.66 -10.82
N ARG A 243 10.68 9.67 -11.62
CA ARG A 243 10.40 10.72 -12.60
C ARG A 243 9.66 11.89 -11.98
N ARG A 244 8.87 11.63 -10.94
CA ARG A 244 8.05 12.64 -10.27
C ARG A 244 7.80 12.26 -8.81
N TYR A 245 7.78 13.27 -7.95
CA TYR A 245 7.33 13.21 -6.57
C TYR A 245 6.24 14.28 -6.37
N ASP A 246 5.09 13.87 -5.86
CA ASP A 246 3.99 14.76 -5.48
C ASP A 246 3.58 14.51 -4.03
N ILE A 247 3.02 15.55 -3.40
CA ILE A 247 2.28 15.41 -2.15
C ILE A 247 0.90 14.93 -2.52
N SER A 248 0.40 13.90 -1.83
CA SER A 248 -0.91 13.34 -2.14
C SER A 248 -2.04 14.35 -1.93
N ASN A 249 -2.92 14.45 -2.91
CA ASN A 249 -4.19 15.19 -2.79
C ASN A 249 -5.28 14.38 -2.07
N ARG A 250 -5.04 13.08 -1.82
CA ARG A 250 -5.99 12.17 -1.17
C ARG A 250 -5.79 12.15 0.35
N TYR A 251 -4.53 12.05 0.79
CA TYR A 251 -4.21 11.90 2.21
C TYR A 251 -3.04 12.81 2.61
N SER A 252 -3.27 13.69 3.59
CA SER A 252 -2.19 14.51 4.16
C SER A 252 -1.08 13.61 4.71
N GLY A 253 0.15 13.88 4.31
CA GLY A 253 1.31 13.10 4.76
C GLY A 253 1.66 11.90 3.88
N SER A 254 0.85 11.55 2.87
CA SER A 254 1.24 10.55 1.86
C SER A 254 2.05 11.19 0.72
N MET A 255 2.93 10.40 0.14
CA MET A 255 3.69 10.74 -1.07
C MET A 255 3.17 9.95 -2.26
N GLU A 256 3.19 10.57 -3.44
CA GLU A 256 2.86 9.95 -4.71
C GLU A 256 4.07 10.02 -5.65
N LEU A 257 4.42 8.89 -6.23
CA LEU A 257 5.63 8.75 -7.06
C LEU A 257 5.26 8.23 -8.44
N ILE A 258 5.83 8.82 -9.48
CA ILE A 258 5.89 8.21 -10.82
C ILE A 258 7.28 7.61 -10.98
N LEU A 259 7.32 6.29 -11.09
CA LEU A 259 8.52 5.48 -11.18
C LEU A 259 8.58 4.85 -12.57
N GLN A 260 9.66 5.11 -13.31
CA GLN A 260 9.86 4.53 -14.64
C GLN A 260 10.82 3.36 -14.58
N LYS A 261 10.50 2.28 -15.28
CA LYS A 261 11.39 1.14 -15.49
C LYS A 261 12.55 1.56 -16.38
N ARG A 262 13.80 1.30 -15.94
CA ARG A 262 15.01 1.49 -16.76
C ARG A 262 15.17 0.40 -17.78
#